data_6d5387ece218af110650f885f1088726
#
_entry.id   6d5387ece218af110650f885f1088726
#
_cell.length_a   1.000
_cell.length_b   1.000
_cell.length_c   1.000
_cell.angle_alpha   90.00
_cell.angle_beta   90.00
_cell.angle_gamma   90.00
#
_symmetry.space_group_name_H-M   'P 1'
#
loop_
_entity.id
_entity.type
_entity.pdbx_description
1 polymer ?
#
loop_
_entity_poly.entity_id
_entity_poly.type
_entity_poly.pdbx_seq_one_letter_code
_entity_poly.pdbx_strand_id
1 'polypeptide(L)'
;MRKKMIALFLCISTVAALSGCGSSKSSTSTGNVDSAEKLVKLGDYKNIEVEVDKSYEISDNSVQETIENYFLTAPIYTENKEKDTVADGDVANIDYEGTKDGEAFDGGSAKGYNLKIGSGTFIDGFESGLIGKKVGETVDLNLTFPEDYGSEDLAGKDVVFKVTINSIQDESYPTYDTLNDEYVKDNYNDYYGVSTVEELKK
;
A
#
# COMPACT_ATOMS: atom_id res chain seq x y z
N MET A 1 4.18 35.83 -18.75
CA MET A 1 4.53 35.08 -19.98
C MET A 1 3.59 33.90 -20.06
N ARG A 2 2.73 33.83 -21.08
CA ARG A 2 1.73 32.75 -21.21
C ARG A 2 2.44 31.47 -21.68
N LYS A 3 2.48 30.43 -20.85
CA LYS A 3 2.95 29.10 -21.25
C LYS A 3 1.82 28.37 -21.97
N LYS A 4 2.00 28.07 -23.25
CA LYS A 4 1.08 27.22 -24.02
C LYS A 4 1.45 25.76 -23.73
N MET A 5 0.58 25.04 -23.02
CA MET A 5 0.67 23.57 -22.92
C MET A 5 -0.14 22.94 -24.05
N ILE A 6 0.53 22.17 -24.89
CA ILE A 6 -0.11 21.38 -25.95
C ILE A 6 -0.34 19.99 -25.34
N ALA A 7 -1.60 19.69 -25.00
CA ALA A 7 -1.98 18.36 -24.57
C ALA A 7 -2.20 17.46 -25.79
N LEU A 8 -1.36 16.45 -25.96
CA LEU A 8 -1.48 15.44 -27.01
C LEU A 8 -2.34 14.29 -26.47
N PHE A 9 -3.63 14.29 -26.78
CA PHE A 9 -4.51 13.13 -26.51
C PHE A 9 -4.32 12.05 -27.57
N LEU A 10 -3.77 10.92 -27.17
CA LEU A 10 -3.68 9.72 -27.99
C LEU A 10 -4.95 8.87 -27.73
N CYS A 11 -5.95 8.99 -28.59
CA CYS A 11 -7.10 8.08 -28.59
C CYS A 11 -6.71 6.74 -29.22
N ILE A 12 -6.51 5.72 -28.40
CA ILE A 12 -6.39 4.33 -28.86
C ILE A 12 -7.82 3.78 -29.01
N SER A 13 -8.28 3.65 -30.25
CA SER A 13 -9.53 2.97 -30.56
C SER A 13 -9.32 1.46 -30.53
N THR A 14 -9.75 0.79 -29.47
CA THR A 14 -9.89 -0.67 -29.44
C THR A 14 -11.17 -1.08 -30.14
N VAL A 15 -11.04 -1.64 -31.34
CA VAL A 15 -12.16 -2.35 -32.03
C VAL A 15 -12.28 -3.71 -31.33
N ALA A 16 -13.29 -3.87 -30.48
CA ALA A 16 -13.68 -5.18 -29.97
C ALA A 16 -14.55 -5.90 -31.02
N ALA A 17 -14.00 -6.92 -31.69
CA ALA A 17 -14.74 -7.83 -32.52
C ALA A 17 -15.53 -8.79 -31.62
N LEU A 18 -16.85 -8.63 -31.55
CA LEU A 18 -17.76 -9.57 -30.94
C LEU A 18 -18.18 -10.58 -32.02
N SER A 19 -17.58 -11.77 -31.98
CA SER A 19 -18.07 -12.93 -32.70
C SER A 19 -19.14 -13.61 -31.84
N GLY A 20 -20.40 -13.37 -32.16
CA GLY A 20 -21.54 -14.09 -31.61
C GLY A 20 -22.22 -14.91 -32.74
N CYS A 21 -22.13 -16.22 -32.67
CA CYS A 21 -22.92 -17.15 -33.46
C CYS A 21 -24.40 -17.08 -33.06
N GLY A 22 -25.27 -16.86 -34.01
CA GLY A 22 -26.71 -16.98 -33.82
C GLY A 22 -27.41 -16.87 -35.19
N SER A 23 -27.82 -18.03 -35.73
CA SER A 23 -28.49 -18.19 -37.01
C SER A 23 -29.90 -17.63 -36.95
N SER A 24 -30.22 -16.61 -37.74
CA SER A 24 -31.56 -16.39 -38.30
C SER A 24 -31.48 -15.46 -39.52
N LYS A 25 -32.05 -15.93 -40.60
CA LYS A 25 -32.17 -15.23 -41.86
C LYS A 25 -33.03 -13.98 -41.71
N SER A 26 -32.45 -12.81 -42.03
CA SER A 26 -33.24 -11.64 -42.37
C SER A 26 -32.47 -10.79 -43.37
N SER A 27 -33.17 -10.55 -44.46
CA SER A 27 -32.91 -9.72 -45.63
C SER A 27 -31.89 -8.61 -45.51
N THR A 28 -30.90 -8.69 -46.35
CA THR A 28 -29.90 -7.68 -46.68
C THR A 28 -30.57 -6.42 -47.22
N SER A 29 -30.57 -5.36 -46.39
CA SER A 29 -30.67 -4.00 -46.89
C SER A 29 -29.25 -3.42 -46.85
N THR A 30 -28.59 -3.43 -47.98
CA THR A 30 -27.37 -2.67 -48.24
C THR A 30 -27.71 -1.18 -48.20
N GLY A 31 -27.85 -0.62 -47.01
CA GLY A 31 -27.85 0.82 -46.79
C GLY A 31 -26.47 1.36 -47.07
N ASN A 32 -26.38 2.21 -48.06
CA ASN A 32 -25.22 2.86 -48.61
C ASN A 32 -24.47 3.61 -47.47
N VAL A 33 -23.31 3.10 -47.06
CA VAL A 33 -22.44 3.73 -46.02
C VAL A 33 -21.94 5.12 -46.42
N ASP A 34 -22.00 5.42 -47.74
CA ASP A 34 -21.61 6.75 -48.29
C ASP A 34 -22.55 7.90 -47.86
N SER A 35 -23.71 7.61 -47.31
CA SER A 35 -24.64 8.65 -46.85
C SER A 35 -24.41 9.09 -45.38
N ALA A 36 -23.74 8.28 -44.58
CA ALA A 36 -23.45 8.64 -43.18
C ALA A 36 -22.30 9.64 -43.03
N GLU A 37 -21.30 9.55 -43.89
CA GLU A 37 -20.17 10.51 -43.89
C GLU A 37 -20.58 11.92 -44.32
N LYS A 38 -21.67 12.08 -45.05
CA LYS A 38 -22.20 13.40 -45.44
C LYS A 38 -23.03 14.09 -44.36
N LEU A 39 -23.43 13.37 -43.31
CA LEU A 39 -24.31 13.91 -42.27
C LEU A 39 -23.56 14.40 -41.04
N VAL A 40 -22.27 14.03 -40.90
CA VAL A 40 -21.46 14.46 -39.75
C VAL A 40 -20.34 15.39 -40.23
N LYS A 41 -20.57 16.69 -40.13
CA LYS A 41 -19.54 17.67 -40.36
C LYS A 41 -18.81 17.88 -39.03
N LEU A 42 -17.68 17.19 -38.85
CA LEU A 42 -16.81 17.43 -37.71
C LEU A 42 -16.27 18.86 -37.82
N GLY A 43 -16.52 19.67 -36.80
CA GLY A 43 -15.91 20.98 -36.64
C GLY A 43 -14.40 20.86 -36.47
N ASP A 44 -13.69 21.96 -36.57
CA ASP A 44 -12.25 21.97 -36.34
C ASP A 44 -11.93 21.72 -34.86
N TYR A 45 -11.65 20.45 -34.52
CA TYR A 45 -11.35 20.00 -33.15
C TYR A 45 -9.85 20.00 -32.84
N LYS A 46 -9.01 20.39 -33.82
CA LYS A 46 -7.54 20.30 -33.69
C LYS A 46 -6.91 21.48 -32.94
N ASN A 47 -7.66 22.54 -32.70
CA ASN A 47 -7.18 23.75 -32.04
C ASN A 47 -8.19 24.30 -31.04
N ILE A 48 -8.75 23.43 -30.20
CA ILE A 48 -9.59 23.89 -29.10
C ILE A 48 -8.68 24.51 -28.04
N GLU A 49 -8.71 25.84 -27.92
CA GLU A 49 -8.13 26.51 -26.76
C GLU A 49 -9.07 26.34 -25.58
N VAL A 50 -8.63 25.59 -24.57
CA VAL A 50 -9.32 25.47 -23.29
C VAL A 50 -8.74 26.53 -22.35
N GLU A 51 -9.53 27.53 -22.00
CA GLU A 51 -9.19 28.41 -20.87
C GLU A 51 -9.48 27.63 -19.58
N VAL A 52 -8.41 27.24 -18.86
CA VAL A 52 -8.53 26.67 -17.52
C VAL A 52 -8.67 27.84 -16.55
N ASP A 53 -9.78 27.86 -15.82
CA ASP A 53 -10.04 28.86 -14.80
C ASP A 53 -8.95 28.76 -13.70
N LYS A 54 -8.54 29.92 -13.17
CA LYS A 54 -7.53 29.99 -12.08
C LYS A 54 -7.97 29.30 -10.79
N SER A 55 -9.24 28.96 -10.68
CA SER A 55 -9.78 28.19 -9.54
C SER A 55 -9.22 26.77 -9.39
N TYR A 56 -8.47 26.28 -10.41
CA TYR A 56 -7.80 24.97 -10.38
C TYR A 56 -6.31 25.06 -10.02
N GLU A 57 -5.80 26.21 -9.64
CA GLU A 57 -4.46 26.30 -9.08
C GLU A 57 -4.45 25.63 -7.69
N ILE A 58 -3.70 24.55 -7.55
CA ILE A 58 -3.49 23.89 -6.26
C ILE A 58 -2.68 24.85 -5.39
N SER A 59 -3.21 25.22 -4.23
CA SER A 59 -2.51 26.06 -3.29
C SER A 59 -1.48 25.27 -2.48
N ASP A 60 -0.44 25.94 -1.98
CA ASP A 60 0.56 25.31 -1.10
C ASP A 60 -0.11 24.71 0.14
N ASN A 61 -1.16 25.33 0.67
CA ASN A 61 -1.94 24.80 1.79
C ASN A 61 -2.62 23.47 1.43
N SER A 62 -3.19 23.35 0.23
CA SER A 62 -3.83 22.09 -0.21
C SER A 62 -2.82 20.98 -0.39
N VAL A 63 -1.60 21.29 -0.84
CA VAL A 63 -0.48 20.33 -0.92
C VAL A 63 -0.08 19.89 0.48
N GLN A 64 0.10 20.83 1.41
CA GLN A 64 0.43 20.53 2.80
C GLN A 64 -0.61 19.63 3.45
N GLU A 65 -1.90 20.00 3.39
CA GLU A 65 -3.01 19.20 3.93
C GLU A 65 -3.04 17.78 3.34
N THR A 66 -2.77 17.65 2.04
CA THR A 66 -2.70 16.33 1.39
C THR A 66 -1.55 15.50 1.93
N ILE A 67 -0.37 16.10 2.06
CA ILE A 67 0.81 15.41 2.62
C ILE A 67 0.54 14.99 4.07
N GLU A 68 0.03 15.88 4.91
CA GLU A 68 -0.27 15.60 6.31
C GLU A 68 -1.30 14.47 6.48
N ASN A 69 -2.33 14.43 5.64
CA ASN A 69 -3.41 13.45 5.77
C ASN A 69 -3.09 12.06 5.17
N TYR A 70 -2.25 12.00 4.13
CA TYR A 70 -2.06 10.77 3.36
C TYR A 70 -0.64 10.25 3.32
N PHE A 71 0.36 11.12 3.56
CA PHE A 71 1.77 10.77 3.39
C PHE A 71 2.60 10.77 4.68
N LEU A 72 2.03 11.17 5.82
CA LEU A 72 2.72 11.13 7.12
C LEU A 72 2.19 9.99 8.01
N THR A 73 1.73 8.91 7.40
CA THR A 73 1.06 7.80 8.09
C THR A 73 1.96 6.62 8.44
N ALA A 74 3.13 6.54 7.82
CA ALA A 74 4.10 5.49 8.12
C ALA A 74 4.92 5.89 9.35
N PRO A 75 5.04 5.03 10.37
CA PRO A 75 5.83 5.32 11.56
C PRO A 75 7.33 5.25 11.29
N ILE A 76 8.08 6.08 12.01
CA ILE A 76 9.53 6.00 12.15
C ILE A 76 9.81 5.29 13.46
N TYR A 77 10.62 4.23 13.40
CA TYR A 77 11.04 3.47 14.58
C TYR A 77 12.46 3.81 14.96
N THR A 78 12.68 4.11 16.25
CA THR A 78 13.99 4.41 16.82
C THR A 78 14.24 3.54 18.05
N GLU A 79 15.39 2.88 18.13
CA GLU A 79 15.72 2.03 19.27
C GLU A 79 15.71 2.79 20.58
N ASN A 80 14.88 2.34 21.54
CA ASN A 80 14.84 2.84 22.89
C ASN A 80 15.88 2.11 23.77
N LYS A 81 17.02 2.74 23.99
CA LYS A 81 18.13 2.15 24.76
C LYS A 81 17.93 2.19 26.29
N GLU A 82 16.88 2.87 26.75
CA GLU A 82 16.58 2.98 28.19
C GLU A 82 15.67 1.82 28.66
N LYS A 83 14.99 1.13 27.71
CA LYS A 83 14.12 -0.01 27.99
C LYS A 83 14.84 -1.32 27.68
N ASP A 84 14.87 -2.24 28.61
CA ASP A 84 15.44 -3.59 28.46
C ASP A 84 14.42 -4.72 28.58
N THR A 85 13.17 -4.39 28.94
CA THR A 85 12.11 -5.37 29.22
C THR A 85 10.83 -4.94 28.53
N VAL A 86 10.24 -5.85 27.80
CA VAL A 86 9.02 -5.63 27.01
C VAL A 86 7.81 -5.45 27.93
N ALA A 87 7.03 -4.40 27.70
CA ALA A 87 5.78 -4.12 28.36
C ALA A 87 4.61 -4.00 27.37
N ASP A 88 3.39 -4.04 27.89
CA ASP A 88 2.20 -3.78 27.09
C ASP A 88 2.23 -2.36 26.50
N GLY A 89 1.89 -2.25 25.21
CA GLY A 89 1.97 -0.99 24.45
C GLY A 89 3.33 -0.67 23.85
N ASP A 90 4.40 -1.39 24.19
CA ASP A 90 5.71 -1.20 23.55
C ASP A 90 5.71 -1.72 22.11
N VAL A 91 6.62 -1.20 21.30
CA VAL A 91 6.95 -1.78 20.00
C VAL A 91 8.24 -2.60 20.16
N ALA A 92 8.13 -3.91 20.06
CA ALA A 92 9.26 -4.83 20.11
C ALA A 92 9.73 -5.16 18.68
N ASN A 93 11.02 -4.93 18.38
CA ASN A 93 11.65 -5.44 17.18
C ASN A 93 12.03 -6.90 17.43
N ILE A 94 11.48 -7.82 16.65
CA ILE A 94 11.61 -9.26 16.87
C ILE A 94 12.05 -10.00 15.62
N ASP A 95 12.77 -11.10 15.81
CA ASP A 95 12.88 -12.18 14.85
C ASP A 95 12.00 -13.34 15.34
N TYR A 96 11.23 -13.94 14.45
CA TYR A 96 10.44 -15.12 14.81
C TYR A 96 10.47 -16.20 13.73
N GLU A 97 10.33 -17.44 14.18
CA GLU A 97 10.24 -18.64 13.35
C GLU A 97 9.17 -19.56 13.93
N GLY A 98 8.09 -19.78 13.16
CA GLY A 98 7.00 -20.68 13.50
C GLY A 98 7.20 -22.06 12.91
N THR A 99 6.97 -23.08 13.73
CA THR A 99 7.02 -24.49 13.32
C THR A 99 5.74 -25.21 13.72
N LYS A 100 5.27 -26.12 12.85
CA LYS A 100 4.21 -27.09 13.12
C LYS A 100 4.79 -28.50 12.98
N ASP A 101 4.62 -29.32 14.00
CA ASP A 101 5.21 -30.67 14.04
C ASP A 101 6.73 -30.70 13.83
N GLY A 102 7.42 -29.58 14.17
CA GLY A 102 8.87 -29.41 13.99
C GLY A 102 9.30 -28.94 12.61
N GLU A 103 8.37 -28.70 11.68
CA GLU A 103 8.65 -28.17 10.35
C GLU A 103 8.17 -26.71 10.23
N ALA A 104 9.00 -25.85 9.63
CA ALA A 104 8.62 -24.46 9.37
C ALA A 104 7.50 -24.39 8.34
N PHE A 105 6.59 -23.43 8.50
CA PHE A 105 5.47 -23.21 7.58
C PHE A 105 5.55 -21.84 6.92
N ASP A 106 4.95 -21.72 5.74
CA ASP A 106 4.95 -20.49 4.95
C ASP A 106 4.27 -19.35 5.69
N GLY A 107 4.92 -18.18 5.70
CA GLY A 107 4.45 -16.99 6.41
C GLY A 107 4.68 -17.03 7.94
N GLY A 108 5.24 -18.13 8.47
CA GLY A 108 5.51 -18.29 9.90
C GLY A 108 6.78 -17.61 10.39
N SER A 109 7.59 -16.97 9.53
CA SER A 109 8.91 -16.45 9.93
C SER A 109 9.15 -15.05 9.39
N ALA A 110 9.76 -14.19 10.21
CA ALA A 110 10.30 -12.90 9.78
C ALA A 110 11.48 -12.48 10.65
N LYS A 111 12.25 -11.52 10.15
CA LYS A 111 13.35 -10.88 10.88
C LYS A 111 13.14 -9.38 10.95
N GLY A 112 13.52 -8.79 12.10
CA GLY A 112 13.43 -7.36 12.32
C GLY A 112 12.00 -6.81 12.26
N TYR A 113 11.01 -7.63 12.60
CA TYR A 113 9.61 -7.21 12.57
C TYR A 113 9.29 -6.34 13.79
N ASN A 114 8.75 -5.15 13.55
CA ASN A 114 8.31 -4.25 14.62
C ASN A 114 6.87 -4.60 15.02
N LEU A 115 6.73 -5.26 16.16
CA LEU A 115 5.45 -5.71 16.72
C LEU A 115 5.02 -4.80 17.87
N LYS A 116 3.86 -4.17 17.72
CA LYS A 116 3.24 -3.44 18.83
C LYS A 116 2.53 -4.42 19.76
N ILE A 117 3.00 -4.52 20.99
CA ILE A 117 2.46 -5.42 22.01
C ILE A 117 1.07 -4.93 22.45
N GLY A 118 0.09 -5.80 22.39
CA GLY A 118 -1.32 -5.48 22.64
C GLY A 118 -2.10 -5.04 21.41
N SER A 119 -1.50 -5.09 20.20
CA SER A 119 -2.18 -4.75 18.95
C SER A 119 -3.20 -5.80 18.48
N GLY A 120 -3.04 -7.06 18.88
CA GLY A 120 -3.86 -8.18 18.42
C GLY A 120 -3.61 -8.57 16.96
N THR A 121 -2.45 -8.23 16.41
CA THR A 121 -2.08 -8.58 15.03
C THR A 121 -1.59 -10.01 14.88
N PHE A 122 -1.16 -10.63 15.98
CA PHE A 122 -0.74 -12.03 16.05
C PHE A 122 -1.82 -12.90 16.72
N ILE A 123 -1.66 -14.22 16.62
CA ILE A 123 -2.55 -15.18 17.28
C ILE A 123 -2.48 -15.05 18.81
N ASP A 124 -3.55 -15.44 19.46
CA ASP A 124 -3.68 -15.34 20.91
C ASP A 124 -2.50 -15.98 21.65
N GLY A 125 -1.98 -15.26 22.63
CA GLY A 125 -0.85 -15.71 23.43
C GLY A 125 0.52 -15.25 22.90
N PHE A 126 0.64 -14.88 21.63
CA PHE A 126 1.93 -14.48 21.06
C PHE A 126 2.47 -13.18 21.71
N GLU A 127 1.70 -12.10 21.60
CA GLU A 127 2.11 -10.80 22.14
C GLU A 127 2.21 -10.82 23.67
N SER A 128 1.25 -11.43 24.35
CA SER A 128 1.26 -11.56 25.81
C SER A 128 2.41 -12.42 26.34
N GLY A 129 2.86 -13.40 25.57
CA GLY A 129 4.01 -14.26 25.89
C GLY A 129 5.36 -13.53 25.87
N LEU A 130 5.42 -12.36 25.24
CA LEU A 130 6.62 -11.50 25.17
C LEU A 130 6.68 -10.49 26.31
N ILE A 131 5.56 -10.21 27.00
CA ILE A 131 5.53 -9.26 28.12
C ILE A 131 6.43 -9.78 29.25
N GLY A 132 7.29 -8.89 29.77
CA GLY A 132 8.25 -9.21 30.82
C GLY A 132 9.52 -9.89 30.33
N LYS A 133 9.66 -10.16 29.03
CA LYS A 133 10.89 -10.69 28.42
C LYS A 133 11.88 -9.58 28.15
N LYS A 134 13.17 -9.94 28.17
CA LYS A 134 14.26 -8.98 28.00
C LYS A 134 14.73 -8.87 26.56
N VAL A 135 15.24 -7.71 26.20
CA VAL A 135 16.00 -7.51 24.98
C VAL A 135 17.16 -8.50 24.91
N GLY A 136 17.35 -9.16 23.77
CA GLY A 136 18.30 -10.25 23.55
C GLY A 136 17.82 -11.64 24.00
N GLU A 137 16.67 -11.75 24.68
CA GLU A 137 16.11 -13.05 25.08
C GLU A 137 15.46 -13.74 23.87
N THR A 138 15.63 -15.06 23.80
CA THR A 138 14.91 -15.93 22.87
C THR A 138 13.95 -16.81 23.66
N VAL A 139 12.70 -16.82 23.27
CA VAL A 139 11.62 -17.58 23.93
C VAL A 139 10.92 -18.50 22.94
N ASP A 140 10.46 -19.66 23.41
CA ASP A 140 9.59 -20.55 22.64
C ASP A 140 8.15 -20.39 23.15
N LEU A 141 7.27 -19.95 22.26
CA LEU A 141 5.85 -19.78 22.52
C LEU A 141 5.08 -20.98 21.94
N ASN A 142 4.45 -21.76 22.79
CA ASN A 142 3.56 -22.84 22.38
C ASN A 142 2.16 -22.29 22.24
N LEU A 143 1.63 -22.21 21.02
CA LEU A 143 0.39 -21.54 20.68
C LEU A 143 -0.49 -22.43 19.80
N THR A 144 -1.78 -22.14 19.74
CA THR A 144 -2.73 -22.84 18.88
C THR A 144 -3.38 -21.82 17.94
N PHE A 145 -3.41 -22.09 16.64
CA PHE A 145 -4.15 -21.26 15.70
C PHE A 145 -5.66 -21.34 15.97
N PRO A 146 -6.42 -20.25 15.80
CA PRO A 146 -7.89 -20.27 15.87
C PRO A 146 -8.49 -21.31 14.90
N GLU A 147 -9.63 -21.90 15.27
CA GLU A 147 -10.35 -22.86 14.41
C GLU A 147 -10.84 -22.26 13.09
N ASP A 148 -11.09 -20.95 13.06
CA ASP A 148 -11.54 -20.18 11.91
C ASP A 148 -10.39 -19.48 11.17
N TYR A 149 -9.14 -19.88 11.41
CA TYR A 149 -7.98 -19.31 10.73
C TYR A 149 -8.04 -19.55 9.23
N GLY A 150 -7.67 -18.53 8.42
CA GLY A 150 -7.83 -18.54 6.97
C GLY A 150 -7.05 -19.63 6.21
N SER A 151 -6.08 -20.30 6.84
CA SER A 151 -5.34 -21.45 6.29
C SER A 151 -5.89 -22.75 6.91
N GLU A 152 -6.48 -23.62 6.10
CA GLU A 152 -7.00 -24.92 6.53
C GLU A 152 -5.90 -25.82 7.15
N ASP A 153 -4.65 -25.67 6.69
CA ASP A 153 -3.50 -26.43 7.19
C ASP A 153 -3.04 -26.01 8.59
N LEU A 154 -3.42 -24.79 9.02
CA LEU A 154 -3.05 -24.20 10.31
C LEU A 154 -4.22 -24.08 11.28
N ALA A 155 -5.46 -23.99 10.78
CA ALA A 155 -6.66 -23.85 11.62
C ALA A 155 -6.74 -24.92 12.71
N GLY A 156 -6.84 -24.50 13.98
CA GLY A 156 -6.89 -25.38 15.15
C GLY A 156 -5.60 -26.16 15.44
N LYS A 157 -4.47 -25.82 14.80
CA LYS A 157 -3.20 -26.56 14.97
C LYS A 157 -2.31 -25.92 16.03
N ASP A 158 -1.65 -26.79 16.77
CA ASP A 158 -0.61 -26.40 17.70
C ASP A 158 0.68 -26.11 16.94
N VAL A 159 1.33 -25.00 17.33
CA VAL A 159 2.57 -24.51 16.73
C VAL A 159 3.53 -24.02 17.80
N VAL A 160 4.80 -23.97 17.46
CA VAL A 160 5.82 -23.37 18.31
C VAL A 160 6.44 -22.20 17.56
N PHE A 161 6.38 -21.02 18.17
CA PHE A 161 7.11 -19.85 17.68
C PHE A 161 8.35 -19.63 18.52
N LYS A 162 9.51 -19.72 17.89
CA LYS A 162 10.76 -19.27 18.48
C LYS A 162 10.93 -17.80 18.20
N VAL A 163 10.91 -16.96 19.23
CA VAL A 163 10.94 -15.49 19.10
C VAL A 163 12.17 -14.94 19.80
N THR A 164 12.95 -14.14 19.08
CA THR A 164 14.09 -13.38 19.66
C THR A 164 13.71 -11.90 19.70
N ILE A 165 13.89 -11.26 20.84
CA ILE A 165 13.64 -9.84 21.03
C ILE A 165 14.94 -9.08 20.72
N ASN A 166 14.97 -8.35 19.62
CA ASN A 166 16.17 -7.63 19.20
C ASN A 166 16.33 -6.30 19.93
N SER A 167 15.24 -5.55 20.09
CA SER A 167 15.22 -4.24 20.75
C SER A 167 13.79 -3.81 21.05
N ILE A 168 13.64 -2.76 21.86
CA ILE A 168 12.37 -2.03 22.01
C ILE A 168 12.50 -0.73 21.23
N GLN A 169 11.46 -0.34 20.50
CA GLN A 169 11.44 0.82 19.62
C GLN A 169 10.50 1.89 20.17
N ASP A 170 10.89 3.14 20.03
CA ASP A 170 9.99 4.29 20.12
C ASP A 170 9.37 4.53 18.73
N GLU A 171 8.06 4.64 18.69
CA GLU A 171 7.29 4.93 17.49
C GLU A 171 7.02 6.44 17.40
N SER A 172 7.34 7.05 16.29
CA SER A 172 7.07 8.45 16.01
C SER A 172 6.60 8.65 14.58
N TYR A 173 5.94 9.77 14.31
CA TYR A 173 5.48 10.13 12.96
C TYR A 173 6.12 11.45 12.55
N PRO A 174 6.57 11.60 11.30
CA PRO A 174 7.06 12.88 10.84
C PRO A 174 5.92 13.89 10.80
N THR A 175 6.27 15.16 10.89
CA THR A 175 5.39 16.28 10.57
C THR A 175 5.79 16.84 9.22
N TYR A 176 4.97 17.72 8.65
CA TYR A 176 5.29 18.40 7.39
C TYR A 176 6.66 19.12 7.45
N ASP A 177 6.99 19.69 8.60
CA ASP A 177 8.24 20.44 8.83
C ASP A 177 9.47 19.54 9.04
N THR A 178 9.26 18.30 9.53
CA THR A 178 10.33 17.34 9.78
C THR A 178 10.47 16.27 8.70
N LEU A 179 9.59 16.32 7.68
CA LEU A 179 9.66 15.44 6.53
C LEU A 179 10.99 15.58 5.79
N ASN A 180 11.62 14.46 5.47
CA ASN A 180 12.90 14.42 4.77
C ASN A 180 12.90 13.43 3.60
N ASP A 181 13.92 13.52 2.75
CA ASP A 181 14.02 12.71 1.53
C ASP A 181 14.17 11.21 1.81
N GLU A 182 14.81 10.83 2.91
CA GLU A 182 14.97 9.42 3.30
C GLU A 182 13.60 8.79 3.59
N TYR A 183 12.77 9.46 4.39
CA TYR A 183 11.41 9.02 4.66
C TYR A 183 10.56 8.91 3.39
N VAL A 184 10.63 9.91 2.49
CA VAL A 184 9.90 9.88 1.22
C VAL A 184 10.34 8.72 0.35
N LYS A 185 11.64 8.52 0.22
CA LYS A 185 12.21 7.43 -0.57
C LYS A 185 11.80 6.06 -0.04
N ASP A 186 11.90 5.85 1.27
CA ASP A 186 11.66 4.54 1.88
C ASP A 186 10.19 4.14 1.86
N ASN A 187 9.28 5.11 1.90
CA ASN A 187 7.86 4.82 1.99
C ASN A 187 7.10 4.98 0.67
N TYR A 188 7.60 5.77 -0.29
CA TYR A 188 6.80 6.17 -1.46
C TYR A 188 7.49 5.95 -2.81
N ASN A 189 8.80 5.64 -2.84
CA ASN A 189 9.51 5.43 -4.10
C ASN A 189 8.93 4.28 -4.93
N ASP A 190 8.65 3.15 -4.31
CA ASP A 190 8.19 1.95 -5.01
C ASP A 190 6.78 2.10 -5.60
N TYR A 191 5.92 2.90 -4.97
CA TYR A 191 4.52 3.07 -5.38
C TYR A 191 4.30 4.28 -6.29
N TYR A 192 5.00 5.39 -6.01
CA TYR A 192 4.77 6.66 -6.68
C TYR A 192 5.99 7.13 -7.49
N GLY A 193 7.14 6.47 -7.35
CA GLY A 193 8.38 6.84 -8.04
C GLY A 193 8.98 8.16 -7.54
N VAL A 194 8.61 8.60 -6.33
CA VAL A 194 9.12 9.83 -5.70
C VAL A 194 10.18 9.50 -4.66
N SER A 195 11.27 10.25 -4.63
CA SER A 195 12.41 10.00 -3.75
C SER A 195 12.80 11.20 -2.91
N THR A 196 12.17 12.34 -3.13
CA THR A 196 12.48 13.58 -2.43
C THR A 196 11.21 14.30 -1.99
N VAL A 197 11.34 15.13 -0.95
CA VAL A 197 10.25 15.99 -0.48
C VAL A 197 9.80 16.95 -1.57
N GLU A 198 10.73 17.44 -2.42
CA GLU A 198 10.40 18.33 -3.54
C GLU A 198 9.56 17.63 -4.61
N GLU A 199 9.86 16.35 -4.91
CA GLU A 199 9.06 15.54 -5.84
C GLU A 199 7.67 15.22 -5.29
N LEU A 200 7.57 14.93 -3.99
CA LEU A 200 6.30 14.68 -3.31
C LEU A 200 5.37 15.90 -3.30
N LYS A 201 5.92 17.11 -3.33
CA LYS A 201 5.18 18.39 -3.33
C LYS A 201 4.74 18.84 -4.73
N LYS A 202 5.04 18.12 -5.79
CA LYS A 202 4.67 18.43 -7.18
C LYS A 202 3.45 17.70 -7.68
#